data_ecfe02c7ae76281e4d0763240ec510eb
#
_entry.id   ecfe02c7ae76281e4d0763240ec510eb
#
_cell.length_a   1.000
_cell.length_b   1.000
_cell.length_c   1.000
_cell.angle_alpha   90.00
_cell.angle_beta   90.00
_cell.angle_gamma   90.00
#
_symmetry.space_group_name_H-M   'P 1'
#
loop_
_entity.id
_entity.type
_entity.pdbx_description
1 polymer ?
#
loop_
_entity_poly.entity_id
_entity_poly.type
_entity_poly.pdbx_seq_one_letter_code
_entity_poly.pdbx_strand_id
1 'polypeptide(L)'
;MLDIACKPQISVLIVDDSASARAMLMRIVETDPTLKLFGTAADAFIAVSKMQSGLPDVMLLDMELPRMSGLEFLRKIMAQRPIPVVICSSHAAAGSDLALTALASGAVEVVSKPAPKTDADFQESAIAICDAIHAAAESGHKAARRVTPPRETGTKLLADALIPPARPKNIAHTSPIVCIGASTGGTEAIRSVLVDLPVTCPP
;
A
#
# COMPACT_ATOMS: atom_id res chain seq x y z
N MET A 1 1.54 -31.90 23.16
CA MET A 1 0.98 -30.52 23.23
C MET A 1 1.82 -29.69 22.28
N LEU A 2 1.30 -29.42 21.09
CA LEU A 2 1.99 -28.56 20.12
C LEU A 2 1.82 -27.12 20.60
N ASP A 3 2.93 -26.49 20.91
CA ASP A 3 3.03 -25.07 21.25
C ASP A 3 2.64 -24.28 19.98
N ILE A 4 1.40 -23.83 19.91
CA ILE A 4 0.95 -22.92 18.87
C ILE A 4 1.58 -21.57 19.22
N ALA A 5 2.79 -21.33 18.72
CA ALA A 5 3.42 -20.02 18.80
C ALA A 5 2.44 -18.99 18.22
N CYS A 6 1.81 -18.23 19.11
CA CYS A 6 0.90 -17.15 18.76
C CYS A 6 1.68 -16.18 17.86
N LYS A 7 1.38 -16.14 16.56
CA LYS A 7 1.97 -15.16 15.65
C LYS A 7 1.66 -13.77 16.23
N PRO A 8 2.64 -12.85 16.27
CA PRO A 8 2.39 -11.51 16.76
C PRO A 8 1.27 -10.88 15.93
N GLN A 9 0.23 -10.37 16.60
CA GLN A 9 -0.88 -9.69 15.94
C GLN A 9 -0.40 -8.37 15.34
N ILE A 10 -0.87 -8.06 14.12
CA ILE A 10 -0.62 -6.78 13.46
C ILE A 10 -1.46 -5.69 14.13
N SER A 11 -0.80 -4.68 14.67
CA SER A 11 -1.46 -3.55 15.33
C SER A 11 -1.87 -2.47 14.32
N VAL A 12 -3.15 -2.11 14.31
CA VAL A 12 -3.76 -1.23 13.31
C VAL A 12 -4.25 0.07 13.97
N LEU A 13 -3.79 1.22 13.48
CA LEU A 13 -4.33 2.54 13.83
C LEU A 13 -5.32 3.00 12.76
N ILE A 14 -6.54 3.36 13.16
CA ILE A 14 -7.58 3.86 12.27
C ILE A 14 -7.68 5.37 12.41
N VAL A 15 -7.54 6.11 11.31
CA VAL A 15 -7.62 7.58 11.27
C VAL A 15 -8.67 8.00 10.26
N ASP A 16 -9.81 8.47 10.75
CA ASP A 16 -10.98 8.86 9.96
C ASP A 16 -11.83 9.83 10.79
N ASP A 17 -12.38 10.88 10.23
CA ASP A 17 -13.18 11.86 10.96
C ASP A 17 -14.61 11.37 11.27
N SER A 18 -15.14 10.47 10.43
CA SER A 18 -16.47 9.87 10.60
C SER A 18 -16.47 8.82 11.70
N ALA A 19 -17.26 9.05 12.76
CA ALA A 19 -17.43 8.08 13.84
C ALA A 19 -18.02 6.74 13.35
N SER A 20 -18.92 6.78 12.38
CA SER A 20 -19.53 5.58 11.80
C SER A 20 -18.52 4.79 10.96
N ALA A 21 -17.69 5.47 10.18
CA ALA A 21 -16.63 4.82 9.40
C ALA A 21 -15.60 4.17 10.35
N ARG A 22 -15.15 4.88 11.40
CA ARG A 22 -14.27 4.29 12.42
C ARG A 22 -14.87 3.05 13.07
N ALA A 23 -16.15 3.10 13.48
CA ALA A 23 -16.82 1.95 14.08
C ALA A 23 -16.91 0.76 13.10
N MET A 24 -17.14 1.01 11.82
CA MET A 24 -17.18 0.00 10.78
C MET A 24 -15.80 -0.64 10.58
N LEU A 25 -14.75 0.17 10.44
CA LEU A 25 -13.37 -0.31 10.29
C LEU A 25 -12.89 -1.08 11.52
N MET A 26 -13.28 -0.67 12.72
CA MET A 26 -13.01 -1.44 13.95
C MET A 26 -13.62 -2.84 13.87
N ARG A 27 -14.91 -2.93 13.51
CA ARG A 27 -15.59 -4.23 13.33
C ARG A 27 -14.89 -5.10 12.31
N ILE A 28 -14.40 -4.53 11.21
CA ILE A 28 -13.63 -5.25 10.18
C ILE A 28 -12.33 -5.80 10.77
N VAL A 29 -11.55 -4.98 11.47
CA VAL A 29 -10.30 -5.41 12.12
C VAL A 29 -10.56 -6.54 13.14
N GLU A 30 -11.68 -6.50 13.84
CA GLU A 30 -12.08 -7.52 14.83
C GLU A 30 -12.49 -8.86 14.18
N THR A 31 -12.81 -8.90 12.88
CA THR A 31 -13.11 -10.16 12.19
C THR A 31 -11.89 -11.05 11.97
N ASP A 32 -10.69 -10.46 11.96
CA ASP A 32 -9.45 -11.20 11.75
C ASP A 32 -8.65 -11.35 13.06
N PRO A 33 -8.50 -12.56 13.60
CA PRO A 33 -7.80 -12.79 14.86
C PRO A 33 -6.31 -12.50 14.82
N THR A 34 -5.73 -12.29 13.64
CA THR A 34 -4.32 -11.93 13.45
C THR A 34 -4.10 -10.41 13.52
N LEU A 35 -5.17 -9.63 13.51
CA LEU A 35 -5.16 -8.19 13.66
C LEU A 35 -5.54 -7.79 15.09
N LYS A 36 -5.05 -6.62 15.53
CA LYS A 36 -5.50 -5.98 16.76
C LYS A 36 -5.59 -4.47 16.57
N LEU A 37 -6.55 -3.87 17.23
CA LEU A 37 -6.70 -2.43 17.23
C LEU A 37 -5.59 -1.77 18.08
N PHE A 38 -4.76 -0.93 17.48
CA PHE A 38 -3.85 -0.03 18.18
C PHE A 38 -4.63 1.15 18.80
N GLY A 39 -5.58 1.68 18.04
CA GLY A 39 -6.46 2.77 18.45
C GLY A 39 -7.17 3.41 17.28
N THR A 40 -8.01 4.41 17.59
CA THR A 40 -8.70 5.20 16.56
C THR A 40 -8.43 6.69 16.78
N ALA A 41 -8.40 7.48 15.72
CA ALA A 41 -8.22 8.92 15.78
C ALA A 41 -9.21 9.60 14.82
N ALA A 42 -9.77 10.73 15.26
CA ALA A 42 -10.68 11.52 14.43
C ALA A 42 -9.94 12.56 13.56
N ASP A 43 -8.66 12.73 13.78
CA ASP A 43 -7.81 13.64 13.00
C ASP A 43 -6.32 13.27 13.15
N ALA A 44 -5.49 13.92 12.32
CA ALA A 44 -4.05 13.72 12.29
C ALA A 44 -3.35 14.02 13.64
N PHE A 45 -3.82 15.01 14.40
CA PHE A 45 -3.18 15.39 15.67
C PHE A 45 -3.42 14.36 16.76
N ILE A 46 -4.65 13.82 16.83
CA ILE A 46 -4.98 12.72 17.73
C ILE A 46 -4.17 11.47 17.36
N ALA A 47 -4.03 11.18 16.05
CA ALA A 47 -3.21 10.08 15.58
C ALA A 47 -1.75 10.22 16.04
N VAL A 48 -1.13 11.39 15.85
CA VAL A 48 0.24 11.67 16.31
C VAL A 48 0.36 11.52 17.81
N SER A 49 -0.61 12.04 18.61
CA SER A 49 -0.60 11.91 20.06
C SER A 49 -0.60 10.43 20.49
N LYS A 50 -1.39 9.58 19.84
CA LYS A 50 -1.42 8.14 20.13
C LYS A 50 -0.12 7.44 19.77
N MET A 51 0.52 7.85 18.68
CA MET A 51 1.81 7.29 18.24
C MET A 51 3.00 7.70 19.13
N GLN A 52 2.83 8.63 20.07
CA GLN A 52 3.87 8.94 21.06
C GLN A 52 4.11 7.81 22.05
N SER A 53 3.11 6.99 22.33
CA SER A 53 3.21 5.82 23.22
C SER A 53 3.70 4.55 22.53
N GLY A 54 3.81 4.54 21.22
CA GLY A 54 4.25 3.40 20.39
C GLY A 54 3.81 3.59 18.95
N LEU A 55 4.37 2.83 18.03
CA LEU A 55 3.98 2.87 16.62
C LEU A 55 3.05 1.69 16.29
N PRO A 56 2.00 1.91 15.49
CA PRO A 56 1.24 0.82 14.90
C PRO A 56 2.06 0.13 13.80
N ASP A 57 1.75 -1.12 13.51
CA ASP A 57 2.34 -1.84 12.38
C ASP A 57 1.77 -1.34 11.05
N VAL A 58 0.49 -0.95 11.03
CA VAL A 58 -0.22 -0.40 9.86
C VAL A 58 -1.15 0.72 10.29
N MET A 59 -1.29 1.73 9.43
CA MET A 59 -2.29 2.80 9.57
C MET A 59 -3.33 2.69 8.45
N LEU A 60 -4.62 2.66 8.81
CA LEU A 60 -5.73 2.95 7.90
C LEU A 60 -6.00 4.45 7.96
N LEU A 61 -5.89 5.14 6.83
CA LEU A 61 -5.95 6.60 6.77
C LEU A 61 -7.00 7.07 5.78
N ASP A 62 -7.93 7.90 6.27
CA ASP A 62 -8.85 8.64 5.41
C ASP A 62 -8.14 9.81 4.71
N MET A 63 -8.55 10.09 3.49
CA MET A 63 -8.07 11.23 2.72
C MET A 63 -8.73 12.55 3.15
N GLU A 64 -9.98 12.50 3.64
CA GLU A 64 -10.77 13.66 4.02
C GLU A 64 -10.72 13.84 5.54
N LEU A 65 -9.67 14.47 6.04
CA LEU A 65 -9.54 14.77 7.46
C LEU A 65 -9.71 16.28 7.72
N PRO A 66 -10.26 16.66 8.88
CA PRO A 66 -10.35 18.07 9.27
C PRO A 66 -8.95 18.63 9.57
N ARG A 67 -8.76 19.92 9.29
CA ARG A 67 -7.56 20.72 9.59
C ARG A 67 -6.31 20.35 8.76
N MET A 68 -6.15 19.12 8.33
CA MET A 68 -5.02 18.65 7.52
C MET A 68 -5.50 17.50 6.65
N SER A 69 -5.32 17.58 5.33
CA SER A 69 -5.72 16.49 4.43
C SER A 69 -4.94 15.20 4.73
N GLY A 70 -5.58 14.04 4.47
CA GLY A 70 -4.93 12.75 4.64
C GLY A 70 -3.65 12.63 3.81
N LEU A 71 -3.62 13.21 2.61
CA LEU A 71 -2.42 13.22 1.76
C LEU A 71 -1.27 14.03 2.38
N GLU A 72 -1.56 15.19 2.97
CA GLU A 72 -0.55 15.98 3.68
C GLU A 72 -0.02 15.23 4.90
N PHE A 73 -0.92 14.58 5.65
CA PHE A 73 -0.56 13.76 6.80
C PHE A 73 0.30 12.57 6.39
N LEU A 74 -0.06 11.85 5.32
CA LEU A 74 0.73 10.77 4.75
C LEU A 74 2.16 11.21 4.46
N ARG A 75 2.33 12.33 3.74
CA ARG A 75 3.66 12.86 3.40
C ARG A 75 4.50 13.18 4.65
N LYS A 76 3.88 13.74 5.69
CA LYS A 76 4.56 14.03 6.97
C LYS A 76 4.99 12.74 7.68
N ILE A 77 4.15 11.71 7.70
CA ILE A 77 4.49 10.41 8.28
C ILE A 77 5.64 9.76 7.51
N MET A 78 5.57 9.73 6.18
CA MET A 78 6.63 9.14 5.36
C MET A 78 7.96 9.86 5.51
N ALA A 79 7.96 11.17 5.75
CA ALA A 79 9.17 11.96 5.96
C ALA A 79 9.78 11.81 7.37
N GLN A 80 8.96 11.63 8.40
CA GLN A 80 9.43 11.68 9.80
C GLN A 80 9.55 10.31 10.45
N ARG A 81 8.55 9.46 10.26
CA ARG A 81 8.48 8.10 10.81
C ARG A 81 7.69 7.21 9.84
N PRO A 82 8.33 6.71 8.78
CA PRO A 82 7.65 5.91 7.78
C PRO A 82 7.07 4.64 8.41
N ILE A 83 5.76 4.52 8.36
CA ILE A 83 4.99 3.32 8.71
C ILE A 83 4.14 2.93 7.51
N PRO A 84 3.76 1.67 7.35
CA PRO A 84 2.86 1.24 6.30
C PRO A 84 1.51 1.93 6.42
N VAL A 85 1.04 2.57 5.34
CA VAL A 85 -0.25 3.26 5.31
C VAL A 85 -1.11 2.68 4.18
N VAL A 86 -2.32 2.28 4.54
CA VAL A 86 -3.41 1.94 3.60
C VAL A 86 -4.39 3.10 3.61
N ILE A 87 -4.64 3.68 2.45
CA ILE A 87 -5.65 4.73 2.29
C ILE A 87 -7.03 4.11 2.19
N CYS A 88 -7.99 4.67 2.94
CA CYS A 88 -9.38 4.26 2.93
C CYS A 88 -10.23 5.47 2.50
N SER A 89 -10.76 5.50 1.26
CA SER A 89 -11.42 6.69 0.70
C SER A 89 -12.76 6.35 0.07
N SER A 90 -13.75 7.24 0.24
CA SER A 90 -15.06 7.13 -0.41
C SER A 90 -15.00 7.33 -1.93
N HIS A 91 -13.96 7.99 -2.42
CA HIS A 91 -13.73 8.31 -3.83
C HIS A 91 -12.56 7.51 -4.44
N ALA A 92 -12.16 6.41 -3.81
CA ALA A 92 -11.09 5.54 -4.29
C ALA A 92 -11.58 4.64 -5.45
N ALA A 93 -12.04 5.23 -6.55
CA ALA A 93 -12.09 4.46 -7.78
C ALA A 93 -10.66 4.06 -8.15
N ALA A 94 -10.43 2.77 -8.37
CA ALA A 94 -9.13 2.28 -8.83
C ALA A 94 -8.69 3.07 -10.07
N GLY A 95 -7.51 3.69 -10.02
CA GLY A 95 -7.00 4.53 -11.11
C GLY A 95 -7.38 6.02 -11.03
N SER A 96 -8.05 6.49 -9.97
CA SER A 96 -8.27 7.93 -9.81
C SER A 96 -6.94 8.66 -9.57
N ASP A 97 -6.84 9.93 -10.01
CA ASP A 97 -5.65 10.77 -9.78
C ASP A 97 -5.27 10.86 -8.30
N LEU A 98 -6.28 10.81 -7.43
CA LEU A 98 -6.10 10.83 -5.98
C LEU A 98 -5.41 9.54 -5.49
N ALA A 99 -5.85 8.38 -5.97
CA ALA A 99 -5.25 7.09 -5.62
C ALA A 99 -3.80 7.01 -6.10
N LEU A 100 -3.53 7.43 -7.35
CA LEU A 100 -2.17 7.47 -7.90
C LEU A 100 -1.27 8.42 -7.10
N THR A 101 -1.78 9.59 -6.72
CA THR A 101 -1.04 10.56 -5.91
C THR A 101 -0.73 10.01 -4.51
N ALA A 102 -1.66 9.28 -3.88
CA ALA A 102 -1.45 8.65 -2.58
C ALA A 102 -0.35 7.57 -2.65
N LEU A 103 -0.41 6.68 -3.65
CA LEU A 103 0.62 5.66 -3.88
C LEU A 103 1.99 6.29 -4.15
N ALA A 104 2.06 7.32 -5.00
CA ALA A 104 3.29 8.08 -5.26
C ALA A 104 3.83 8.79 -4.01
N SER A 105 2.96 9.11 -3.04
CA SER A 105 3.32 9.74 -1.76
C SER A 105 3.73 8.72 -0.68
N GLY A 106 3.71 7.42 -0.98
CA GLY A 106 4.20 6.36 -0.12
C GLY A 106 3.11 5.50 0.53
N ALA A 107 1.84 5.65 0.17
CA ALA A 107 0.82 4.69 0.57
C ALA A 107 1.12 3.31 -0.04
N VAL A 108 0.84 2.24 0.70
CA VAL A 108 1.03 0.87 0.22
C VAL A 108 -0.11 0.47 -0.69
N GLU A 109 -1.32 0.85 -0.32
CA GLU A 109 -2.54 0.50 -1.05
C GLU A 109 -3.63 1.54 -0.83
N VAL A 110 -4.61 1.55 -1.73
CA VAL A 110 -5.81 2.39 -1.64
C VAL A 110 -7.04 1.50 -1.76
N VAL A 111 -7.88 1.51 -0.73
CA VAL A 111 -9.12 0.73 -0.66
C VAL A 111 -10.34 1.65 -0.55
N SER A 112 -11.48 1.18 -1.01
CA SER A 112 -12.75 1.90 -0.85
C SER A 112 -13.22 1.85 0.60
N LYS A 113 -13.78 2.96 1.09
CA LYS A 113 -14.46 2.97 2.40
C LYS A 113 -15.62 1.98 2.41
N PRO A 114 -15.74 1.14 3.45
CA PRO A 114 -16.84 0.19 3.53
C PRO A 114 -18.16 0.94 3.75
N ALA A 115 -19.12 0.70 2.87
CA ALA A 115 -20.48 1.21 2.97
C ALA A 115 -21.49 0.06 2.71
N PRO A 116 -21.44 -1.02 3.50
CA PRO A 116 -22.21 -2.22 3.23
C PRO A 116 -23.70 -1.97 3.39
N LYS A 117 -24.48 -2.48 2.43
CA LYS A 117 -25.96 -2.51 2.48
C LYS A 117 -26.46 -3.88 2.91
N THR A 118 -25.64 -4.91 2.73
CA THR A 118 -25.92 -6.30 3.06
C THR A 118 -24.76 -6.90 3.85
N ASP A 119 -25.01 -8.05 4.49
CA ASP A 119 -23.95 -8.81 5.16
C ASP A 119 -22.90 -9.31 4.15
N ALA A 120 -23.29 -9.61 2.92
CA ALA A 120 -22.38 -10.02 1.87
C ALA A 120 -21.42 -8.87 1.50
N ASP A 121 -21.92 -7.64 1.34
CA ASP A 121 -21.11 -6.44 1.08
C ASP A 121 -20.12 -6.17 2.23
N PHE A 122 -20.56 -6.43 3.47
CA PHE A 122 -19.70 -6.31 4.64
C PHE A 122 -18.53 -7.30 4.57
N GLN A 123 -18.81 -8.57 4.27
CA GLN A 123 -17.78 -9.62 4.17
C GLN A 123 -16.79 -9.33 3.05
N GLU A 124 -17.26 -8.89 1.89
CA GLU A 124 -16.38 -8.51 0.76
C GLU A 124 -15.47 -7.34 1.15
N SER A 125 -16.03 -6.30 1.76
CA SER A 125 -15.25 -5.15 2.25
C SER A 125 -14.24 -5.57 3.33
N ALA A 126 -14.63 -6.49 4.23
CA ALA A 126 -13.77 -6.97 5.29
C ALA A 126 -12.57 -7.73 4.72
N ILE A 127 -12.79 -8.64 3.77
CA ILE A 127 -11.71 -9.38 3.10
C ILE A 127 -10.74 -8.40 2.44
N ALA A 128 -11.24 -7.47 1.61
CA ALA A 128 -10.40 -6.54 0.89
C ALA A 128 -9.54 -5.65 1.83
N ILE A 129 -10.12 -5.18 2.94
CA ILE A 129 -9.39 -4.32 3.90
C ILE A 129 -8.39 -5.15 4.71
N CYS A 130 -8.74 -6.35 5.17
CA CYS A 130 -7.81 -7.22 5.90
C CYS A 130 -6.62 -7.62 5.01
N ASP A 131 -6.86 -7.98 3.76
CA ASP A 131 -5.80 -8.32 2.79
C ASP A 131 -4.85 -7.13 2.57
N ALA A 132 -5.40 -5.91 2.41
CA ALA A 132 -4.60 -4.70 2.28
C ALA A 132 -3.76 -4.42 3.54
N ILE A 133 -4.31 -4.65 4.75
CA ILE A 133 -3.56 -4.51 6.00
C ILE A 133 -2.40 -5.53 6.06
N HIS A 134 -2.64 -6.78 5.70
CA HIS A 134 -1.61 -7.81 5.66
C HIS A 134 -0.50 -7.47 4.66
N ALA A 135 -0.86 -7.07 3.44
CA ALA A 135 0.10 -6.66 2.42
C ALA A 135 0.95 -5.45 2.90
N ALA A 136 0.30 -4.48 3.56
CA ALA A 136 0.99 -3.33 4.12
C ALA A 136 1.98 -3.72 5.24
N ALA A 137 1.58 -4.57 6.18
CA ALA A 137 2.46 -5.05 7.24
C ALA A 137 3.69 -5.78 6.69
N GLU A 138 3.51 -6.64 5.68
CA GLU A 138 4.63 -7.32 5.02
C GLU A 138 5.60 -6.36 4.34
N SER A 139 5.09 -5.30 3.71
CA SER A 139 5.91 -4.28 3.07
C SER A 139 6.77 -3.52 4.09
N GLY A 140 6.20 -3.19 5.25
CA GLY A 140 6.89 -2.52 6.36
C GLY A 140 8.03 -3.37 6.94
N HIS A 141 7.82 -4.65 7.12
CA HIS A 141 8.87 -5.57 7.56
C HIS A 141 10.03 -5.68 6.57
N LYS A 142 9.76 -5.64 5.26
CA LYS A 142 10.80 -5.65 4.22
C LYS A 142 11.58 -4.32 4.19
N ALA A 143 10.92 -3.19 4.41
CA ALA A 143 11.57 -1.88 4.50
C ALA A 143 12.46 -1.77 5.75
N ALA A 144 11.99 -2.23 6.91
CA ALA A 144 12.76 -2.25 8.16
C ALA A 144 14.03 -3.13 8.05
N ARG A 145 13.97 -4.24 7.29
CA ARG A 145 15.16 -5.08 6.99
C ARG A 145 16.15 -4.44 6.00
N ARG A 146 15.72 -3.39 5.26
CA ARG A 146 16.53 -2.66 4.27
C ARG A 146 17.05 -1.32 4.78
N VAL A 147 17.03 -1.03 6.08
CA VAL A 147 17.74 0.15 6.63
C VAL A 147 19.24 -0.11 6.56
N THR A 148 19.76 -0.06 5.35
CA THR A 148 21.12 0.40 5.10
C THR A 148 21.09 1.92 5.33
N PRO A 149 22.07 2.50 6.04
CA PRO A 149 22.12 3.94 6.24
C PRO A 149 22.03 4.65 4.88
N PRO A 150 21.43 5.85 4.81
CA PRO A 150 21.35 6.58 3.57
C PRO A 150 22.75 6.75 3.00
N ARG A 151 23.02 6.07 1.93
CA ARG A 151 24.21 6.31 1.12
C ARG A 151 24.01 7.72 0.57
N GLU A 152 24.92 8.61 0.93
CA GLU A 152 24.92 9.97 0.37
C GLU A 152 24.70 9.87 -1.13
N THR A 153 23.64 10.52 -1.62
CA THR A 153 23.31 10.57 -3.04
C THR A 153 24.30 11.48 -3.74
N GLY A 154 25.52 10.96 -3.89
CA GLY A 154 26.39 11.44 -4.94
C GLY A 154 25.72 11.15 -6.27
N THR A 155 25.65 12.15 -7.10
CA THR A 155 25.26 12.19 -8.52
C THR A 155 24.37 11.05 -9.00
N LYS A 156 23.14 11.35 -9.46
CA LYS A 156 22.24 10.38 -10.10
C LYS A 156 23.04 9.57 -11.14
N LEU A 157 23.40 8.34 -10.77
CA LEU A 157 23.97 7.41 -11.73
C LEU A 157 22.83 6.96 -12.63
N LEU A 158 22.92 7.30 -13.91
CA LEU A 158 22.06 6.76 -14.96
C LEU A 158 22.22 5.23 -14.97
N ALA A 159 21.17 4.51 -15.34
CA ALA A 159 21.18 3.04 -15.40
C ALA A 159 22.41 2.48 -16.16
N ASP A 160 22.88 3.20 -17.15
CA ASP A 160 24.07 2.86 -17.95
C ASP A 160 25.39 2.87 -17.15
N ALA A 161 25.44 3.52 -15.98
CA ALA A 161 26.62 3.54 -15.13
C ALA A 161 26.70 2.34 -14.15
N LEU A 162 25.59 1.62 -13.96
CA LEU A 162 25.48 0.48 -13.05
C LEU A 162 25.51 -0.87 -13.76
N ILE A 163 25.27 -0.90 -15.06
CA ILE A 163 25.26 -2.12 -15.85
C ILE A 163 26.55 -2.12 -16.70
N PRO A 164 27.53 -3.00 -16.44
CA PRO A 164 28.67 -3.11 -17.33
C PRO A 164 28.19 -3.44 -18.74
N PRO A 165 28.76 -2.85 -19.79
CA PRO A 165 28.36 -3.16 -21.14
C PRO A 165 28.51 -4.67 -21.35
N ALA A 166 27.43 -5.30 -21.78
CA ALA A 166 27.42 -6.72 -22.09
C ALA A 166 28.49 -6.98 -23.16
N ARG A 167 29.45 -7.85 -22.88
CA ARG A 167 30.36 -8.33 -23.93
C ARG A 167 29.51 -8.98 -24.99
N PRO A 168 29.65 -8.63 -26.26
CA PRO A 168 28.91 -9.25 -27.35
C PRO A 168 29.25 -10.74 -27.37
N LYS A 169 28.40 -11.57 -26.78
CA LYS A 169 28.37 -12.98 -27.09
C LYS A 169 27.71 -13.08 -28.46
N ASN A 170 28.40 -13.68 -29.41
CA ASN A 170 27.79 -14.12 -30.68
C ASN A 170 26.66 -15.09 -30.33
N ILE A 171 25.47 -14.57 -30.08
CA ILE A 171 24.25 -15.35 -29.94
C ILE A 171 23.63 -15.31 -31.33
N ALA A 172 23.71 -16.43 -32.03
CA ALA A 172 22.98 -16.62 -33.28
C ALA A 172 21.50 -16.36 -33.03
N HIS A 173 20.96 -15.38 -33.77
CA HIS A 173 19.54 -15.07 -33.96
C HIS A 173 18.53 -15.71 -33.00
N THR A 174 18.44 -15.19 -31.79
CA THR A 174 17.25 -15.40 -30.93
C THR A 174 16.33 -14.19 -31.10
N SER A 175 15.06 -14.47 -31.41
CA SER A 175 14.03 -13.41 -31.43
C SER A 175 14.02 -12.64 -30.09
N PRO A 176 13.91 -11.31 -30.13
CA PRO A 176 13.86 -10.51 -28.87
C PRO A 176 12.66 -10.94 -28.04
N ILE A 177 12.88 -11.20 -26.76
CA ILE A 177 11.83 -11.53 -25.81
C ILE A 177 11.48 -10.26 -25.04
N VAL A 178 10.23 -9.84 -25.09
CA VAL A 178 9.70 -8.74 -24.29
C VAL A 178 8.97 -9.32 -23.10
N CYS A 179 9.43 -8.99 -21.89
CA CYS A 179 8.77 -9.37 -20.65
C CYS A 179 7.96 -8.18 -20.11
N ILE A 180 6.66 -8.33 -19.94
CA ILE A 180 5.78 -7.33 -19.38
C ILE A 180 5.34 -7.82 -18.00
N GLY A 181 5.66 -7.07 -16.96
CA GLY A 181 5.22 -7.35 -15.59
C GLY A 181 4.11 -6.38 -15.17
N ALA A 182 3.10 -6.88 -14.46
CA ALA A 182 2.08 -6.08 -13.83
C ALA A 182 1.78 -6.56 -12.42
N SER A 183 1.34 -5.65 -11.57
CA SER A 183 0.75 -5.94 -10.26
C SER A 183 -0.76 -6.12 -10.37
N THR A 184 -1.41 -6.43 -9.26
CA THR A 184 -2.88 -6.54 -9.13
C THR A 184 -3.56 -5.33 -9.77
N GLY A 185 -4.45 -5.54 -10.76
CA GLY A 185 -5.07 -4.47 -11.56
C GLY A 185 -4.32 -4.09 -12.85
N GLY A 186 -3.08 -4.50 -13.04
CA GLY A 186 -2.33 -4.27 -14.28
C GLY A 186 -2.67 -5.23 -15.43
N THR A 187 -3.42 -6.29 -15.17
CA THR A 187 -3.80 -7.30 -16.20
C THR A 187 -4.64 -6.69 -17.32
N GLU A 188 -5.57 -5.80 -16.98
CA GLU A 188 -6.40 -5.11 -17.98
C GLU A 188 -5.59 -4.10 -18.79
N ALA A 189 -4.66 -3.40 -18.15
CA ALA A 189 -3.73 -2.50 -18.85
C ALA A 189 -2.82 -3.26 -19.83
N ILE A 190 -2.29 -4.42 -19.42
CA ILE A 190 -1.52 -5.29 -20.33
C ILE A 190 -2.39 -5.77 -21.47
N ARG A 191 -3.62 -6.20 -21.20
CA ARG A 191 -4.56 -6.63 -22.24
C ARG A 191 -4.81 -5.53 -23.26
N SER A 192 -5.05 -4.29 -22.81
CA SER A 192 -5.26 -3.14 -23.68
C SER A 192 -4.04 -2.90 -24.59
N VAL A 193 -2.83 -2.93 -24.02
CA VAL A 193 -1.60 -2.77 -24.81
C VAL A 193 -1.44 -3.89 -25.84
N LEU A 194 -1.70 -5.15 -25.46
CA LEU A 194 -1.54 -6.30 -26.36
C LEU A 194 -2.58 -6.30 -27.51
N VAL A 195 -3.80 -5.80 -27.25
CA VAL A 195 -4.85 -5.70 -28.28
C VAL A 195 -4.51 -4.62 -29.32
N ASP A 196 -3.85 -3.54 -28.89
CA ASP A 196 -3.48 -2.41 -29.75
C ASP A 196 -2.16 -2.64 -30.51
N LEU A 197 -1.43 -3.73 -30.22
CA LEU A 197 -0.22 -4.07 -30.98
C LEU A 197 -0.57 -4.45 -32.43
N PRO A 198 0.08 -3.82 -33.42
CA PRO A 198 -0.15 -4.16 -34.81
C PRO A 198 0.28 -5.60 -35.11
N VAL A 199 -0.46 -6.29 -36.00
CA VAL A 199 -0.15 -7.68 -36.41
C VAL A 199 1.24 -7.82 -37.04
N THR A 200 1.80 -6.68 -37.47
CA THR A 200 3.15 -6.59 -38.03
C THR A 200 4.22 -6.27 -37.00
N CYS A 201 3.88 -6.29 -35.70
CA CYS A 201 4.88 -6.12 -34.66
C CYS A 201 5.95 -7.20 -34.82
N PRO A 202 7.23 -6.84 -34.95
CA PRO A 202 8.29 -7.84 -35.08
C PRO A 202 8.31 -8.72 -33.81
N PRO A 203 8.59 -10.03 -33.99
CA PRO A 203 8.66 -10.97 -32.88
C PRO A 203 9.77 -10.61 -31.89
#